data_69109dc067b7c4ba332431b31b064592
#
_entry.id   69109dc067b7c4ba332431b31b064592
#
_cell.length_a   1.000
_cell.length_b   1.000
_cell.length_c   1.000
_cell.angle_alpha   90.00
_cell.angle_beta   90.00
_cell.angle_gamma   90.00
#
_symmetry.space_group_name_H-M   'P 1'
#
loop_
_entity.id
_entity.type
_entity.pdbx_description
1 polymer ?
#
loop_
_entity_poly.entity_id
_entity_poly.type
_entity_poly.pdbx_seq_one_letter_code
_entity_poly.pdbx_strand_id
1 'polypeptide(L)'
;MTRESEVEKKVCAYAKERGWLAWKFVCVSIAGVPDRIFMQGGHVFFIEFKRPRRKGDSGGKVSRLQEYLIEKIESQGGIPVYRGVDDIKWGKEIIYQHTLQLKP
;
A
#
# COMPACT_ATOMS: atom_id res chain seq x y z
N MET A 1 -17.59 11.89 -1.03
CA MET A 1 -17.29 10.46 -1.24
C MET A 1 -15.79 10.27 -1.42
N THR A 2 -15.18 9.40 -0.64
CA THR A 2 -13.72 9.15 -0.71
C THR A 2 -13.40 8.30 -1.93
N ARG A 3 -12.39 8.69 -2.69
CA ARG A 3 -11.91 7.96 -3.87
C ARG A 3 -10.64 7.19 -3.52
N GLU A 4 -10.30 6.19 -4.34
CA GLU A 4 -9.04 5.45 -4.20
C GLU A 4 -7.84 6.41 -4.18
N SER A 5 -7.79 7.37 -5.12
CA SER A 5 -6.71 8.35 -5.18
C SER A 5 -6.63 9.24 -3.95
N GLU A 6 -7.75 9.50 -3.29
CA GLU A 6 -7.79 10.29 -2.07
C GLU A 6 -7.24 9.50 -0.88
N VAL A 7 -7.58 8.22 -0.78
CA VAL A 7 -7.03 7.33 0.23
C VAL A 7 -5.52 7.26 0.07
N GLU A 8 -5.05 6.98 -1.14
CA GLU A 8 -3.62 6.89 -1.45
C GLU A 8 -2.89 8.18 -1.10
N LYS A 9 -3.43 9.32 -1.52
CA LYS A 9 -2.82 10.63 -1.28
C LYS A 9 -2.65 10.92 0.21
N LYS A 10 -3.68 10.66 1.00
CA LYS A 10 -3.65 10.96 2.44
C LYS A 10 -2.74 10.02 3.21
N VAL A 11 -2.73 8.74 2.84
CA VAL A 11 -1.84 7.76 3.47
C VAL A 11 -0.38 8.08 3.15
N CYS A 12 -0.08 8.43 1.89
CA CYS A 12 1.27 8.79 1.49
C CYS A 12 1.74 10.08 2.19
N ALA A 13 0.87 11.07 2.33
CA ALA A 13 1.21 12.29 3.06
C ALA A 13 1.54 12.00 4.52
N TYR A 14 0.73 11.17 5.16
CA TYR A 14 0.96 10.73 6.54
C TYR A 14 2.31 10.03 6.68
N ALA A 15 2.66 9.16 5.72
CA ALA A 15 3.93 8.45 5.71
C ALA A 15 5.11 9.42 5.54
N LYS A 16 5.00 10.34 4.60
CA LYS A 16 6.07 11.32 4.33
C LYS A 16 6.36 12.20 5.53
N GLU A 17 5.33 12.61 6.26
CA GLU A 17 5.49 13.39 7.48
C GLU A 17 6.30 12.64 8.55
N ARG A 18 6.34 11.32 8.47
CA ARG A 18 7.04 10.44 9.41
C ARG A 18 8.37 9.91 8.85
N GLY A 19 8.83 10.50 7.75
CA GLY A 19 10.15 10.19 7.19
C GLY A 19 10.19 9.07 6.18
N TRP A 20 9.04 8.53 5.77
CA TRP A 20 9.01 7.47 4.77
C TRP A 20 9.15 8.03 3.36
N LEU A 21 9.94 7.35 2.52
CA LEU A 21 9.81 7.50 1.08
C LEU A 21 8.55 6.76 0.68
N ALA A 22 7.69 7.43 -0.08
CA ALA A 22 6.42 6.85 -0.52
C ALA A 22 6.31 7.03 -2.04
N TRP A 23 6.97 6.14 -2.78
CA TRP A 23 7.08 6.27 -4.23
C TRP A 23 6.05 5.44 -4.97
N LYS A 24 5.61 5.96 -6.09
CA LYS A 24 4.76 5.21 -7.00
C LYS A 24 5.58 4.05 -7.58
N PHE A 25 5.01 2.85 -7.54
CA PHE A 25 5.70 1.67 -8.03
C PHE A 25 5.10 1.25 -9.36
N VAL A 26 5.91 1.34 -10.42
CA VAL A 26 5.49 1.03 -11.77
C VAL A 26 6.53 0.14 -12.44
N CYS A 27 6.09 -0.96 -13.03
CA CYS A 27 6.95 -1.81 -13.84
C CYS A 27 6.52 -1.70 -15.30
N VAL A 28 7.44 -1.31 -16.17
CA VAL A 28 7.14 -1.06 -17.58
C VAL A 28 6.64 -2.33 -18.29
N SER A 29 7.25 -3.47 -17.98
CA SER A 29 6.97 -4.74 -18.65
C SER A 29 6.02 -5.66 -17.89
N ILE A 30 5.58 -5.26 -16.69
CA ILE A 30 4.73 -6.09 -15.84
C ILE A 30 3.56 -5.26 -15.32
N ALA A 31 2.34 -5.67 -15.65
CA ALA A 31 1.14 -5.05 -15.09
C ALA A 31 0.78 -5.69 -13.75
N GLY A 32 0.08 -4.96 -12.90
CA GLY A 32 -0.49 -5.52 -11.67
C GLY A 32 0.42 -5.49 -10.45
N VAL A 33 1.55 -4.76 -10.49
CA VAL A 33 2.36 -4.55 -9.29
C VAL A 33 1.62 -3.64 -8.31
N PRO A 34 1.97 -3.69 -6.98
CA PRO A 34 1.35 -2.79 -6.01
C PRO A 34 1.58 -1.31 -6.33
N ASP A 35 0.68 -0.44 -5.87
CA ASP A 35 0.68 0.99 -6.21
C ASP A 35 1.87 1.76 -5.66
N ARG A 36 2.24 1.49 -4.42
CA ARG A 36 3.25 2.28 -3.70
C ARG A 36 4.25 1.40 -2.98
N ILE A 37 5.52 1.84 -3.01
CA ILE A 37 6.59 1.28 -2.19
C ILE A 37 6.95 2.30 -1.11
N PHE A 38 7.13 1.81 0.12
CA PHE A 38 7.51 2.63 1.27
C PHE A 38 8.83 2.13 1.81
N MET A 39 9.75 3.07 2.06
CA MET A 39 11.09 2.72 2.54
C MET A 39 11.56 3.71 3.59
N GLN A 40 12.10 3.19 4.67
CA GLN A 40 12.80 3.99 5.68
C GLN A 40 13.66 3.07 6.57
N GLY A 41 14.90 3.47 6.80
CA GLY A 41 15.76 2.79 7.78
C GLY A 41 15.95 1.30 7.53
N GLY A 42 15.99 0.87 6.28
CA GLY A 42 16.12 -0.53 5.92
C GLY A 42 14.80 -1.30 5.89
N HIS A 43 13.70 -0.67 6.28
CA HIS A 43 12.36 -1.26 6.21
C HIS A 43 11.74 -0.96 4.87
N VAL A 44 11.10 -1.97 4.27
CA VAL A 44 10.41 -1.85 2.98
C VAL A 44 9.06 -2.54 3.09
N PHE A 45 8.02 -1.91 2.61
CA PHE A 45 6.73 -2.56 2.44
C PHE A 45 5.97 -1.90 1.29
N PHE A 46 4.92 -2.58 0.82
CA PHE A 46 4.12 -2.11 -0.30
C PHE A 46 2.66 -2.01 0.10
N ILE A 47 1.94 -1.10 -0.54
CA ILE A 47 0.49 -1.01 -0.40
C ILE A 47 -0.15 -0.98 -1.78
N GLU A 48 -1.18 -1.81 -1.95
CA GLU A 48 -2.09 -1.78 -3.10
C GLU A 48 -3.38 -1.15 -2.62
N PHE A 49 -3.72 0.00 -3.18
CA PHE A 49 -4.91 0.75 -2.79
C PHE A 49 -6.11 0.35 -3.63
N LYS A 50 -7.29 0.40 -3.01
CA LYS A 50 -8.57 0.18 -3.69
C LYS A 50 -9.56 1.26 -3.27
N ARG A 51 -10.57 1.49 -4.11
CA ARG A 51 -11.60 2.46 -3.75
C ARG A 51 -12.40 1.97 -2.55
N PRO A 52 -12.87 2.89 -1.70
CA PRO A 52 -13.70 2.51 -0.55
C PRO A 52 -14.99 1.82 -1.00
N ARG A 53 -15.52 0.98 -0.11
CA ARG A 53 -16.84 0.38 -0.33
C ARG A 53 -17.90 1.45 -0.30
N ARG A 54 -18.87 1.30 -1.19
CA ARG A 54 -20.06 2.13 -1.23
C ARG A 54 -21.26 1.26 -0.81
N LYS A 55 -22.33 1.92 -0.36
CA LYS A 55 -23.56 1.22 -0.04
C LYS A 55 -24.00 0.39 -1.26
N GLY A 56 -24.20 -0.90 -1.04
CA GLY A 56 -24.68 -1.82 -2.08
C GLY A 56 -23.60 -2.42 -2.97
N ASP A 57 -22.31 -2.15 -2.72
CA ASP A 57 -21.27 -2.79 -3.50
C ASP A 57 -20.14 -3.38 -2.61
N SER A 58 -19.23 -4.13 -3.23
CA SER A 58 -18.14 -4.80 -2.52
C SER A 58 -16.83 -3.99 -2.52
N GLY A 59 -16.83 -2.77 -3.06
CA GLY A 59 -15.62 -1.98 -3.25
C GLY A 59 -14.78 -2.44 -4.42
N GLY A 60 -13.56 -1.91 -4.53
CA GLY A 60 -12.57 -2.38 -5.50
C GLY A 60 -12.00 -3.72 -5.09
N LYS A 61 -11.64 -4.55 -6.07
CA LYS A 61 -11.09 -5.89 -5.80
C LYS A 61 -9.66 -5.98 -6.31
N VAL A 62 -8.83 -6.72 -5.59
CA VAL A 62 -7.49 -7.09 -6.05
C VAL A 62 -7.66 -8.17 -7.13
N SER A 63 -7.08 -7.95 -8.31
CA SER A 63 -7.20 -8.91 -9.42
C SER A 63 -6.34 -10.16 -9.15
N ARG A 64 -6.59 -11.24 -9.92
CA ARG A 64 -5.77 -12.45 -9.83
C ARG A 64 -4.31 -12.17 -10.19
N LEU A 65 -4.09 -11.34 -11.20
CA LEU A 65 -2.73 -10.98 -11.60
C LEU A 65 -2.01 -10.20 -10.49
N GLN A 66 -2.70 -9.23 -9.87
CA GLN A 66 -2.15 -8.49 -8.75
C GLN A 66 -1.80 -9.44 -7.59
N GLU A 67 -2.70 -10.35 -7.25
CA GLU A 67 -2.47 -11.31 -6.17
C GLU A 67 -1.26 -12.19 -6.45
N TYR A 68 -1.14 -12.68 -7.69
CA TYR A 68 0.01 -13.50 -8.10
C TYR A 68 1.33 -12.73 -7.96
N LEU A 69 1.36 -11.46 -8.39
CA LEU A 69 2.58 -10.65 -8.31
C LEU A 69 2.91 -10.26 -6.88
N ILE A 70 1.89 -10.00 -6.07
CA ILE A 70 2.07 -9.71 -4.64
C ILE A 70 2.69 -10.93 -3.94
N GLU A 71 2.19 -12.12 -4.20
CA GLU A 71 2.75 -13.34 -3.63
C GLU A 71 4.22 -13.54 -4.03
N LYS A 72 4.57 -13.18 -5.27
CA LYS A 72 5.96 -13.26 -5.70
C LYS A 72 6.87 -12.31 -4.91
N ILE A 73 6.40 -11.10 -4.63
CA ILE A 73 7.15 -10.15 -3.82
C ILE A 73 7.32 -10.69 -2.40
N GLU A 74 6.24 -11.18 -1.81
CA GLU A 74 6.27 -11.73 -0.46
C GLU A 74 7.22 -12.91 -0.33
N SER A 75 7.32 -13.73 -1.39
CA SER A 75 8.18 -14.92 -1.40
C SER A 75 9.68 -14.58 -1.36
N GLN A 76 10.05 -13.31 -1.60
CA GLN A 76 11.46 -12.90 -1.64
C GLN A 76 12.04 -12.55 -0.27
N GLY A 77 11.38 -12.92 0.80
CA GLY A 77 12.01 -12.78 2.12
C GLY A 77 11.27 -11.87 3.08
N GLY A 78 9.97 -12.03 3.18
CA GLY A 78 9.20 -11.38 4.24
C GLY A 78 8.95 -9.90 4.00
N ILE A 79 8.91 -9.47 2.74
CA ILE A 79 8.53 -8.10 2.40
C ILE A 79 7.01 -7.99 2.52
N PRO A 80 6.47 -7.18 3.45
CA PRO A 80 5.03 -7.06 3.59
C PRO A 80 4.39 -6.36 2.40
N VAL A 81 3.26 -6.88 1.94
CA VAL A 81 2.44 -6.24 0.91
C VAL A 81 1.00 -6.22 1.42
N TYR A 82 0.46 -5.04 1.58
CA TYR A 82 -0.92 -4.85 2.05
C TYR A 82 -1.84 -4.68 0.85
N ARG A 83 -2.85 -5.53 0.77
CA ARG A 83 -3.77 -5.61 -0.38
C ARG A 83 -5.09 -4.93 -0.08
N GLY A 84 -5.58 -4.20 -1.08
CA GLY A 84 -6.93 -3.70 -1.02
C GLY A 84 -7.19 -2.67 0.05
N VAL A 85 -6.19 -1.82 0.33
CA VAL A 85 -6.35 -0.77 1.33
C VAL A 85 -7.32 0.27 0.78
N ASP A 86 -8.49 0.32 1.37
CA ASP A 86 -9.61 1.13 0.90
C ASP A 86 -10.08 2.18 1.91
N ASP A 87 -9.35 2.34 3.00
CA ASP A 87 -9.72 3.21 4.11
C ASP A 87 -8.50 3.98 4.59
N ILE A 88 -8.65 5.29 4.74
CA ILE A 88 -7.58 6.19 5.20
C ILE A 88 -7.08 5.78 6.57
N LYS A 89 -7.99 5.47 7.48
CA LYS A 89 -7.64 5.09 8.86
C LYS A 89 -6.80 3.81 8.88
N TRP A 90 -7.19 2.81 8.10
CA TRP A 90 -6.43 1.57 7.98
C TRP A 90 -5.06 1.82 7.38
N GLY A 91 -4.98 2.60 6.29
CA GLY A 91 -3.70 2.94 5.68
C GLY A 91 -2.76 3.64 6.64
N LYS A 92 -3.26 4.61 7.40
CA LYS A 92 -2.46 5.30 8.41
C LYS A 92 -2.00 4.36 9.52
N GLU A 93 -2.84 3.41 9.91
CA GLU A 93 -2.47 2.43 10.93
C GLU A 93 -1.32 1.54 10.46
N ILE A 94 -1.32 1.13 9.20
CA ILE A 94 -0.21 0.38 8.62
C ILE A 94 1.09 1.18 8.75
N ILE A 95 1.08 2.45 8.36
CA ILE A 95 2.25 3.32 8.45
C ILE A 95 2.70 3.48 9.90
N TYR A 96 1.75 3.68 10.80
CA TYR A 96 2.04 3.85 12.21
C TYR A 96 2.73 2.62 12.79
N GLN A 97 2.24 1.42 12.51
CA GLN A 97 2.82 0.18 13.01
C GLN A 97 4.24 -0.03 12.48
N HIS A 98 4.49 0.26 11.21
CA HIS A 98 5.84 0.18 10.67
C HIS A 98 6.76 1.25 11.27
N THR A 99 6.23 2.44 11.53
CA THR A 99 7.00 3.50 12.16
C THR A 99 7.49 3.10 13.56
N LEU A 100 6.64 2.39 14.31
CA LEU A 100 7.01 1.90 15.63
C LEU A 100 8.15 0.86 15.60
N GLN A 101 8.34 0.20 14.47
CA GLN A 101 9.39 -0.81 14.32
C GLN A 101 10.74 -0.22 13.95
N LEU A 102 10.79 1.06 13.61
CA LEU A 102 12.05 1.71 13.26
C LEU A 102 12.91 1.88 14.52
N LYS A 103 14.19 1.58 14.38
CA LYS A 103 15.12 1.80 15.48
C LYS A 103 15.53 3.27 15.53
N PRO A 104 15.64 3.85 16.73
CA PRO A 104 16.11 5.23 16.87
C PRO A 104 17.52 5.42 16.37
#